data_faf32e8222882f0385125577c01b2503
#
_entry.id   faf32e8222882f0385125577c01b2503
#
_cell.length_a   1.000
_cell.length_b   1.000
_cell.length_c   1.000
_cell.angle_alpha   90.00
_cell.angle_beta   90.00
_cell.angle_gamma   90.00
#
_symmetry.space_group_name_H-M   'P 1'
#
loop_
_entity.id
_entity.type
_entity.pdbx_description
1 polymer ?
#
loop_
_entity_poly.entity_id
_entity_poly.type
_entity_poly.pdbx_seq_one_letter_code
_entity_poly.pdbx_strand_id
1 'polypeptide(L)'
;MFKKLTGLISLITSLSLCLVGCTSDNSSTEQPKELTKLTVAEVTHSIFYAPQYAAITQGFFEEEGIDIDLINTQGADKTMAALLSGEADIGLMGPEASVYVYNEGNSNYAVNFAQLTQKDGSFLVSREENPNFSFKDLEGKEVLGGRKGGVPLMTLEYVLKQNGLTIGTNSEAGEVNVRTDVQ
;
A
#
# COMPACT_ATOMS: atom_id res chain seq x y z
N MET A 1 83.05 -17.85 -29.53
CA MET A 1 81.91 -17.36 -30.29
C MET A 1 80.55 -17.69 -29.59
N PHE A 2 80.54 -18.29 -28.39
CA PHE A 2 79.34 -18.72 -27.67
C PHE A 2 78.89 -17.76 -26.55
N LYS A 3 79.71 -16.85 -26.09
CA LYS A 3 79.41 -15.90 -25.00
C LYS A 3 78.50 -14.72 -25.35
N LYS A 4 78.32 -14.39 -26.63
CA LYS A 4 77.47 -13.26 -27.07
C LYS A 4 76.04 -13.72 -27.39
N LEU A 5 75.77 -15.01 -27.54
CA LEU A 5 74.44 -15.54 -27.87
C LEU A 5 73.58 -15.71 -26.62
N THR A 6 74.20 -15.98 -25.45
CA THR A 6 73.49 -16.12 -24.18
C THR A 6 72.95 -14.80 -23.63
N GLY A 7 73.59 -13.67 -23.94
CA GLY A 7 73.10 -12.34 -23.50
C GLY A 7 71.85 -11.87 -24.26
N LEU A 8 71.70 -12.28 -25.51
CA LEU A 8 70.57 -11.86 -26.36
C LEU A 8 69.31 -12.62 -26.05
N ILE A 9 69.44 -13.89 -25.65
CA ILE A 9 68.32 -14.76 -25.28
C ILE A 9 67.76 -14.32 -23.91
N SER A 10 68.61 -13.87 -22.97
CA SER A 10 68.18 -13.37 -21.67
C SER A 10 67.42 -12.04 -21.72
N LEU A 11 67.73 -11.21 -22.73
CA LEU A 11 67.05 -9.91 -22.89
C LEU A 11 65.65 -10.04 -23.52
N ILE A 12 65.48 -11.07 -24.37
CA ILE A 12 64.19 -11.34 -25.04
C ILE A 12 63.22 -11.99 -24.05
N THR A 13 63.68 -12.82 -23.12
CA THR A 13 62.85 -13.47 -22.11
C THR A 13 62.33 -12.50 -21.04
N SER A 14 63.09 -11.45 -20.70
CA SER A 14 62.61 -10.45 -19.73
C SER A 14 61.64 -9.44 -20.32
N LEU A 15 61.57 -9.29 -21.64
CA LEU A 15 60.62 -8.37 -22.27
C LEU A 15 59.26 -8.98 -22.54
N SER A 16 59.16 -10.33 -22.53
CA SER A 16 57.89 -11.05 -22.76
C SER A 16 57.04 -11.21 -21.47
N LEU A 17 57.58 -10.89 -20.29
CA LEU A 17 56.85 -10.98 -19.03
C LEU A 17 56.08 -9.71 -18.65
N CYS A 18 56.21 -8.62 -19.39
CA CYS A 18 55.50 -7.37 -19.07
C CYS A 18 54.19 -7.16 -19.82
N LEU A 19 53.73 -8.13 -20.62
CA LEU A 19 52.51 -7.99 -21.44
C LEU A 19 51.35 -8.86 -20.92
N VAL A 20 51.48 -9.48 -19.74
CA VAL A 20 50.37 -10.17 -19.05
C VAL A 20 49.93 -9.33 -17.84
N GLY A 21 49.73 -8.04 -18.11
CA GLY A 21 49.24 -7.12 -17.10
C GLY A 21 47.93 -6.46 -17.56
N CYS A 22 46.84 -6.75 -16.85
CA CYS A 22 45.57 -6.02 -16.87
C CYS A 22 44.68 -6.19 -18.11
N THR A 23 44.12 -7.37 -18.28
CA THR A 23 42.67 -7.44 -18.49
C THR A 23 42.03 -7.83 -17.15
N SER A 24 41.94 -6.87 -16.25
CA SER A 24 40.92 -6.93 -15.23
C SER A 24 39.60 -6.68 -15.95
N ASP A 25 39.02 -7.72 -16.54
CA ASP A 25 37.60 -7.79 -16.69
C ASP A 25 37.03 -7.75 -15.26
N ASN A 26 36.81 -6.54 -14.78
CA ASN A 26 35.87 -6.29 -13.73
C ASN A 26 34.45 -6.55 -14.29
N SER A 27 34.19 -7.75 -14.76
CA SER A 27 32.85 -8.29 -14.68
C SER A 27 32.61 -8.50 -13.18
N SER A 28 32.22 -7.41 -12.51
CA SER A 28 31.42 -7.52 -11.30
C SER A 28 30.22 -8.34 -11.70
N THR A 29 30.31 -9.64 -11.46
CA THR A 29 29.13 -10.49 -11.36
C THR A 29 28.37 -9.88 -10.17
N GLU A 30 27.49 -8.90 -10.44
CA GLU A 30 26.48 -8.50 -9.48
C GLU A 30 25.75 -9.78 -9.13
N GLN A 31 26.05 -10.30 -7.94
CA GLN A 31 25.21 -11.35 -7.37
C GLN A 31 23.78 -10.78 -7.36
N PRO A 32 22.77 -11.53 -7.82
CA PRO A 32 21.41 -11.07 -7.76
C PRO A 32 21.14 -10.58 -6.33
N LYS A 33 20.78 -9.31 -6.17
CA LYS A 33 20.41 -8.74 -4.87
C LYS A 33 19.24 -9.57 -4.36
N GLU A 34 19.42 -10.29 -3.27
CA GLU A 34 18.34 -11.03 -2.62
C GLU A 34 17.31 -10.02 -2.13
N LEU A 35 16.10 -10.09 -2.68
CA LEU A 35 15.03 -9.18 -2.30
C LEU A 35 14.36 -9.65 -1.00
N THR A 36 14.08 -8.71 -0.12
CA THR A 36 13.26 -8.97 1.07
C THR A 36 11.80 -9.05 0.65
N LYS A 37 11.18 -10.21 0.86
CA LYS A 37 9.75 -10.39 0.58
C LYS A 37 8.90 -9.75 1.67
N LEU A 38 7.93 -8.94 1.27
CA LEU A 38 6.95 -8.33 2.15
C LEU A 38 5.54 -8.54 1.58
N THR A 39 4.65 -9.03 2.43
CA THR A 39 3.23 -9.13 2.10
C THR A 39 2.51 -7.86 2.52
N VAL A 40 1.92 -7.17 1.55
CA VAL A 40 1.09 -5.97 1.77
C VAL A 40 -0.38 -6.33 1.58
N ALA A 41 -1.18 -6.21 2.64
CA ALA A 41 -2.61 -6.43 2.58
C ALA A 41 -3.34 -5.11 2.33
N GLU A 42 -4.15 -5.03 1.27
CA GLU A 42 -4.99 -3.88 0.97
C GLU A 42 -6.48 -4.17 1.18
N VAL A 43 -7.24 -3.16 1.53
CA VAL A 43 -8.70 -3.30 1.79
C VAL A 43 -9.51 -3.56 0.53
N THR A 44 -9.05 -3.08 -0.62
CA THR A 44 -9.68 -3.24 -1.93
C THR A 44 -8.76 -2.75 -3.02
N HIS A 45 -8.94 -3.21 -4.25
CA HIS A 45 -8.35 -2.55 -5.41
C HIS A 45 -9.03 -1.21 -5.66
N SER A 46 -8.25 -0.12 -5.67
CA SER A 46 -8.80 1.21 -5.84
C SER A 46 -7.86 2.11 -6.62
N ILE A 47 -8.43 2.96 -7.47
CA ILE A 47 -7.69 4.02 -8.17
C ILE A 47 -6.99 4.97 -7.20
N PHE A 48 -7.46 5.10 -5.98
CA PHE A 48 -6.82 5.91 -4.94
C PHE A 48 -5.45 5.36 -4.51
N TYR A 49 -5.18 4.09 -4.80
CA TYR A 49 -3.90 3.42 -4.51
C TYR A 49 -3.00 3.34 -5.73
N ALA A 50 -3.33 4.03 -6.83
CA ALA A 50 -2.54 4.03 -8.05
C ALA A 50 -1.05 4.31 -7.85
N PRO A 51 -0.60 5.20 -6.94
CA PRO A 51 0.83 5.39 -6.68
C PRO A 51 1.54 4.11 -6.20
N GLN A 52 0.88 3.30 -5.37
CA GLN A 52 1.42 2.01 -4.91
C GLN A 52 1.54 1.02 -6.08
N TYR A 53 0.49 0.90 -6.91
CA TYR A 53 0.53 0.01 -8.06
C TYR A 53 1.58 0.44 -9.09
N ALA A 54 1.74 1.74 -9.29
CA ALA A 54 2.79 2.27 -10.15
C ALA A 54 4.18 1.94 -9.59
N ALA A 55 4.40 2.05 -8.30
CA ALA A 55 5.66 1.71 -7.66
C ALA A 55 6.00 0.22 -7.82
N ILE A 56 5.01 -0.66 -7.66
CA ILE A 56 5.18 -2.11 -7.87
C ILE A 56 5.50 -2.39 -9.35
N THR A 57 4.67 -1.87 -10.28
CA THR A 57 4.79 -2.23 -11.70
C THR A 57 6.01 -1.61 -12.39
N GLN A 58 6.57 -0.55 -11.83
CA GLN A 58 7.78 0.10 -12.35
C GLN A 58 9.07 -0.38 -11.66
N GLY A 59 8.98 -1.31 -10.72
CA GLY A 59 10.15 -1.90 -10.08
C GLY A 59 10.79 -1.03 -8.99
N PHE A 60 10.11 0.01 -8.49
CA PHE A 60 10.71 0.90 -7.48
C PHE A 60 10.95 0.20 -6.14
N PHE A 61 10.15 -0.81 -5.82
CA PHE A 61 10.40 -1.61 -4.62
C PHE A 61 11.60 -2.54 -4.80
N GLU A 62 11.76 -3.14 -5.97
CA GLU A 62 12.90 -4.00 -6.29
C GLU A 62 14.21 -3.20 -6.29
N GLU A 63 14.21 -1.95 -6.74
CA GLU A 63 15.37 -1.05 -6.66
C GLU A 63 15.81 -0.85 -5.22
N GLU A 64 14.85 -0.77 -4.28
CA GLU A 64 15.10 -0.68 -2.83
C GLU A 64 15.40 -2.04 -2.17
N GLY A 65 15.35 -3.13 -2.93
CA GLY A 65 15.61 -4.50 -2.44
C GLY A 65 14.42 -5.17 -1.82
N ILE A 66 13.22 -4.80 -2.19
CA ILE A 66 11.96 -5.31 -1.67
C ILE A 66 11.18 -5.99 -2.81
N ASP A 67 10.63 -7.17 -2.54
CA ASP A 67 9.68 -7.89 -3.39
C ASP A 67 8.31 -7.87 -2.71
N ILE A 68 7.33 -7.21 -3.34
CA ILE A 68 6.00 -7.02 -2.78
C ILE A 68 5.03 -8.10 -3.26
N ASP A 69 4.47 -8.84 -2.30
CA ASP A 69 3.29 -9.68 -2.50
C ASP A 69 2.05 -8.91 -2.03
N LEU A 70 1.22 -8.46 -2.99
CA LEU A 70 0.04 -7.65 -2.71
C LEU A 70 -1.21 -8.51 -2.64
N ILE A 71 -1.84 -8.59 -1.46
CA ILE A 71 -3.07 -9.34 -1.23
C ILE A 71 -4.26 -8.41 -0.99
N ASN A 72 -5.42 -8.75 -1.57
CA ASN A 72 -6.68 -8.01 -1.39
C ASN A 72 -7.56 -8.73 -0.37
N THR A 73 -7.76 -8.12 0.79
CA THR A 73 -8.51 -8.70 1.91
C THR A 73 -10.00 -8.33 1.93
N GLN A 74 -10.42 -7.39 1.08
CA GLN A 74 -11.80 -6.93 0.95
C GLN A 74 -12.41 -6.35 2.24
N GLY A 75 -11.63 -5.54 2.97
CA GLY A 75 -12.12 -4.77 4.11
C GLY A 75 -11.05 -4.50 5.18
N ALA A 76 -11.18 -3.36 5.87
CA ALA A 76 -10.22 -2.92 6.88
C ALA A 76 -10.15 -3.88 8.07
N ASP A 77 -11.27 -4.49 8.45
CA ASP A 77 -11.35 -5.54 9.48
C ASP A 77 -10.51 -6.77 9.13
N LYS A 78 -10.59 -7.22 7.87
CA LYS A 78 -9.80 -8.35 7.39
C LYS A 78 -8.33 -7.99 7.18
N THR A 79 -8.05 -6.78 6.69
CA THR A 79 -6.66 -6.28 6.58
C THR A 79 -6.00 -6.23 7.96
N MET A 80 -6.69 -5.72 8.95
CA MET A 80 -6.18 -5.68 10.33
C MET A 80 -5.99 -7.10 10.89
N ALA A 81 -6.91 -8.01 10.63
CA ALA A 81 -6.77 -9.41 11.05
C ALA A 81 -5.54 -10.08 10.43
N ALA A 82 -5.30 -9.88 9.12
CA ALA A 82 -4.12 -10.39 8.43
C ALA A 82 -2.82 -9.83 9.03
N LEU A 83 -2.79 -8.52 9.36
CA LEU A 83 -1.66 -7.89 10.00
C LEU A 83 -1.39 -8.45 11.41
N LEU A 84 -2.43 -8.56 12.24
CA LEU A 84 -2.29 -9.05 13.62
C LEU A 84 -1.96 -10.54 13.70
N SER A 85 -2.37 -11.33 12.72
CA SER A 85 -2.03 -12.75 12.62
C SER A 85 -0.64 -13.03 12.05
N GLY A 86 0.01 -12.03 11.44
CA GLY A 86 1.27 -12.19 10.73
C GLY A 86 1.12 -12.78 9.31
N GLU A 87 -0.09 -12.84 8.76
CA GLU A 87 -0.33 -13.18 7.36
C GLU A 87 0.13 -12.06 6.42
N ALA A 88 0.10 -10.81 6.89
CA ALA A 88 0.65 -9.66 6.21
C ALA A 88 1.63 -8.91 7.10
N ASP A 89 2.69 -8.35 6.48
CA ASP A 89 3.68 -7.51 7.14
C ASP A 89 3.22 -6.06 7.25
N ILE A 90 2.47 -5.60 6.25
CA ILE A 90 1.97 -4.23 6.13
C ILE A 90 0.49 -4.26 5.77
N GLY A 91 -0.32 -3.43 6.43
CA GLY A 91 -1.73 -3.22 6.11
C GLY A 91 -1.96 -1.84 5.50
N LEU A 92 -2.51 -1.79 4.28
CA LEU A 92 -3.00 -0.56 3.65
C LEU A 92 -4.49 -0.43 3.93
N MET A 93 -4.85 0.38 4.93
CA MET A 93 -6.22 0.57 5.42
C MET A 93 -6.38 1.93 6.08
N GLY A 94 -7.59 2.29 6.43
CA GLY A 94 -7.85 3.49 7.20
C GLY A 94 -7.24 3.40 8.62
N PRO A 95 -6.79 4.51 9.20
CA PRO A 95 -6.17 4.54 10.53
C PRO A 95 -7.14 4.17 11.66
N GLU A 96 -8.46 4.24 11.42
CA GLU A 96 -9.49 3.88 12.39
C GLU A 96 -9.35 2.45 12.88
N ALA A 97 -8.92 1.52 12.02
CA ALA A 97 -8.74 0.12 12.40
C ALA A 97 -7.68 -0.05 13.51
N SER A 98 -6.59 0.72 13.45
CA SER A 98 -5.55 0.72 14.49
C SER A 98 -6.07 1.31 15.80
N VAL A 99 -6.92 2.35 15.72
CA VAL A 99 -7.54 2.98 16.90
C VAL A 99 -8.50 2.02 17.59
N TYR A 100 -9.30 1.26 16.83
CA TYR A 100 -10.20 0.25 17.42
C TYR A 100 -9.43 -0.80 18.20
N VAL A 101 -8.41 -1.40 17.60
CA VAL A 101 -7.60 -2.44 18.26
C VAL A 101 -6.90 -1.90 19.51
N TYR A 102 -6.37 -0.69 19.45
CA TYR A 102 -5.75 -0.05 20.61
C TYR A 102 -6.75 0.20 21.74
N ASN A 103 -7.95 0.68 21.43
CA ASN A 103 -8.99 0.97 22.41
C ASN A 103 -9.59 -0.28 23.07
N GLU A 104 -9.49 -1.44 22.41
CA GLU A 104 -9.85 -2.73 23.00
C GLU A 104 -8.84 -3.22 24.04
N GLY A 105 -7.73 -2.48 24.25
CA GLY A 105 -6.70 -2.82 25.22
C GLY A 105 -5.79 -3.99 24.78
N ASN A 106 -5.78 -4.29 23.49
CA ASN A 106 -4.91 -5.32 22.95
C ASN A 106 -3.45 -4.84 23.00
N SER A 107 -2.56 -5.64 23.54
CA SER A 107 -1.12 -5.34 23.58
C SER A 107 -0.43 -5.47 22.23
N ASN A 108 -1.02 -6.26 21.31
CA ASN A 108 -0.59 -6.37 19.92
C ASN A 108 -1.47 -5.44 19.08
N TYR A 109 -0.97 -4.27 18.74
CA TYR A 109 -1.69 -3.27 17.94
C TYR A 109 -0.82 -2.77 16.78
N ALA A 110 -1.48 -2.34 15.72
CA ALA A 110 -0.81 -1.78 14.55
C ALA A 110 -0.34 -0.34 14.80
N VAL A 111 0.81 0.01 14.23
CA VAL A 111 1.37 1.37 14.25
C VAL A 111 1.31 1.96 12.86
N ASN A 112 0.67 3.12 12.71
CA ASN A 112 0.64 3.83 11.44
C ASN A 112 2.00 4.52 11.21
N PHE A 113 2.66 4.24 10.09
CA PHE A 113 3.97 4.80 9.77
C PHE A 113 4.00 5.62 8.47
N ALA A 114 3.00 5.45 7.59
CA ALA A 114 2.92 6.18 6.32
C ALA A 114 1.46 6.48 5.94
N GLN A 115 1.27 7.51 5.14
CA GLN A 115 -0.02 7.91 4.61
C GLN A 115 0.05 8.03 3.09
N LEU A 116 -0.72 7.20 2.38
CA LEU A 116 -0.77 7.20 0.92
C LEU A 116 -1.80 8.20 0.39
N THR A 117 -2.95 8.32 1.05
CA THR A 117 -4.04 9.22 0.65
C THR A 117 -4.28 10.26 1.75
N GLN A 118 -4.50 11.53 1.36
CA GLN A 118 -4.66 12.64 2.31
C GLN A 118 -6.11 13.04 2.54
N LYS A 119 -7.03 12.64 1.66
CA LYS A 119 -8.45 13.00 1.72
C LYS A 119 -9.29 11.78 1.45
N ASP A 120 -10.47 11.72 2.11
CA ASP A 120 -11.50 10.76 1.74
C ASP A 120 -12.02 11.08 0.33
N GLY A 121 -12.14 10.05 -0.51
CA GLY A 121 -12.65 10.13 -1.88
C GLY A 121 -14.10 9.69 -2.01
N SER A 122 -14.85 9.58 -0.93
CA SER A 122 -16.25 9.16 -0.96
C SER A 122 -17.16 10.27 -1.48
N PHE A 123 -18.16 9.89 -2.27
CA PHE A 123 -19.16 10.77 -2.83
C PHE A 123 -20.55 10.23 -2.53
N LEU A 124 -21.47 11.12 -2.15
CA LEU A 124 -22.89 10.80 -2.11
C LEU A 124 -23.45 10.88 -3.53
N VAL A 125 -23.99 9.78 -4.03
CA VAL A 125 -24.51 9.67 -5.40
C VAL A 125 -26.00 9.38 -5.37
N SER A 126 -26.79 10.14 -6.14
CA SER A 126 -28.21 9.91 -6.37
C SER A 126 -28.45 9.28 -7.73
N ARG A 127 -29.54 8.50 -7.86
CA ARG A 127 -30.02 7.99 -9.15
C ARG A 127 -30.68 9.07 -9.99
N GLU A 128 -31.22 10.08 -9.34
CA GLU A 128 -31.93 11.20 -9.97
C GLU A 128 -31.16 12.48 -9.76
N GLU A 129 -31.20 13.36 -10.72
CA GLU A 129 -30.61 14.67 -10.63
C GLU A 129 -31.34 15.53 -9.58
N ASN A 130 -30.57 16.13 -8.66
CA ASN A 130 -31.08 17.11 -7.71
C ASN A 130 -30.11 18.30 -7.64
N PRO A 131 -30.26 19.30 -8.53
CA PRO A 131 -29.34 20.43 -8.60
C PRO A 131 -29.39 21.35 -7.35
N ASN A 132 -30.44 21.24 -6.56
CA ASN A 132 -30.62 21.99 -5.33
C ASN A 132 -30.50 21.12 -4.07
N PHE A 133 -29.72 20.03 -4.14
CA PHE A 133 -29.57 19.09 -3.05
C PHE A 133 -29.18 19.77 -1.74
N SER A 134 -29.85 19.36 -0.68
CA SER A 134 -29.56 19.67 0.71
C SER A 134 -29.53 18.37 1.51
N PHE A 135 -28.70 18.30 2.54
CA PHE A 135 -28.70 17.11 3.40
C PHE A 135 -30.06 16.83 4.04
N LYS A 136 -30.89 17.83 4.24
CA LYS A 136 -32.28 17.66 4.72
C LYS A 136 -33.15 16.81 3.78
N ASP A 137 -32.81 16.74 2.50
CA ASP A 137 -33.55 15.90 1.53
C ASP A 137 -33.37 14.40 1.82
N LEU A 138 -32.44 14.04 2.72
CA LEU A 138 -32.21 12.69 3.19
C LEU A 138 -33.11 12.28 4.37
N GLU A 139 -33.86 13.21 4.98
CA GLU A 139 -34.78 12.88 6.06
C GLU A 139 -35.81 11.81 5.60
N GLY A 140 -35.93 10.75 6.39
CA GLY A 140 -36.79 9.60 6.06
C GLY A 140 -36.31 8.73 4.89
N LYS A 141 -35.12 8.96 4.36
CA LYS A 141 -34.56 8.20 3.23
C LYS A 141 -33.61 7.10 3.69
N GLU A 142 -33.37 6.17 2.77
CA GLU A 142 -32.37 5.13 2.89
C GLU A 142 -31.11 5.52 2.11
N VAL A 143 -29.94 5.38 2.74
CA VAL A 143 -28.63 5.67 2.16
C VAL A 143 -27.73 4.47 2.31
N LEU A 144 -27.08 4.03 1.25
CA LEU A 144 -26.05 3.00 1.31
C LEU A 144 -24.77 3.63 1.84
N GLY A 145 -24.38 3.27 3.06
CA GLY A 145 -23.26 3.91 3.77
C GLY A 145 -21.91 3.20 3.60
N GLY A 146 -21.90 2.05 2.95
CA GLY A 146 -20.72 1.22 2.84
C GLY A 146 -20.51 0.28 4.02
N ARG A 147 -19.30 -0.26 4.17
CA ARG A 147 -18.99 -1.28 5.18
C ARG A 147 -18.96 -0.70 6.59
N LYS A 148 -19.51 -1.48 7.54
CA LYS A 148 -19.45 -1.15 8.96
C LYS A 148 -18.00 -1.04 9.43
N GLY A 149 -17.70 0.05 10.13
CA GLY A 149 -16.37 0.31 10.69
C GLY A 149 -15.35 0.91 9.71
N GLY A 150 -15.70 1.15 8.43
CA GLY A 150 -14.82 1.80 7.46
C GLY A 150 -14.94 3.32 7.46
N VAL A 151 -13.86 4.01 7.03
CA VAL A 151 -13.80 5.49 6.93
C VAL A 151 -14.98 6.08 6.14
N PRO A 152 -15.40 5.53 4.97
CA PRO A 152 -16.52 6.12 4.23
C PRO A 152 -17.81 6.17 5.03
N LEU A 153 -18.14 5.09 5.76
CA LEU A 153 -19.33 5.06 6.60
C LEU A 153 -19.23 6.07 7.74
N MET A 154 -18.10 6.09 8.46
CA MET A 154 -17.89 7.01 9.58
C MET A 154 -17.96 8.47 9.14
N THR A 155 -17.39 8.78 7.98
CA THR A 155 -17.45 10.12 7.37
C THR A 155 -18.89 10.50 7.04
N LEU A 156 -19.65 9.59 6.39
CA LEU A 156 -21.06 9.82 6.10
C LEU A 156 -21.86 10.09 7.38
N GLU A 157 -21.75 9.24 8.39
CA GLU A 157 -22.45 9.40 9.65
C GLU A 157 -22.10 10.73 10.35
N TYR A 158 -20.82 11.11 10.31
CA TYR A 158 -20.36 12.37 10.84
C TYR A 158 -21.00 13.57 10.10
N VAL A 159 -20.97 13.54 8.78
CA VAL A 159 -21.54 14.61 7.93
C VAL A 159 -23.05 14.73 8.14
N LEU A 160 -23.79 13.62 8.22
CA LEU A 160 -25.22 13.63 8.48
C LEU A 160 -25.52 14.30 9.85
N LYS A 161 -24.82 13.89 10.90
CA LYS A 161 -24.96 14.45 12.24
C LYS A 161 -24.63 15.95 12.29
N GLN A 162 -23.56 16.38 11.60
CA GLN A 162 -23.19 17.80 11.51
C GLN A 162 -24.21 18.65 10.77
N ASN A 163 -25.01 18.04 9.89
CA ASN A 163 -26.13 18.71 9.21
C ASN A 163 -27.46 18.57 9.95
N GLY A 164 -27.43 18.12 11.20
CA GLY A 164 -28.60 18.04 12.08
C GLY A 164 -29.52 16.86 11.82
N LEU A 165 -29.06 15.86 11.09
CA LEU A 165 -29.83 14.65 10.78
C LEU A 165 -29.65 13.60 11.86
N THR A 166 -30.73 12.89 12.17
CA THR A 166 -30.72 11.71 13.05
C THR A 166 -30.58 10.46 12.21
N ILE A 167 -29.67 9.57 12.61
CA ILE A 167 -29.47 8.28 11.97
C ILE A 167 -30.29 7.23 12.74
N GLY A 168 -31.13 6.50 12.02
CA GLY A 168 -31.97 5.46 12.58
C GLY A 168 -32.80 4.78 11.50
N THR A 169 -33.76 3.96 11.90
CA THR A 169 -34.60 3.20 11.00
C THR A 169 -36.05 3.70 10.94
N ASN A 170 -36.38 4.72 11.72
CA ASN A 170 -37.72 5.29 11.75
C ASN A 170 -37.87 6.45 10.75
N SER A 171 -38.22 6.10 9.52
CA SER A 171 -38.42 7.09 8.43
C SER A 171 -39.57 8.06 8.70
N GLU A 172 -40.62 7.66 9.43
CA GLU A 172 -41.74 8.55 9.78
C GLU A 172 -41.30 9.66 10.76
N ALA A 173 -40.27 9.39 11.59
CA ALA A 173 -39.68 10.37 12.45
C ALA A 173 -38.61 11.22 11.73
N GLY A 174 -38.40 11.03 10.42
CA GLY A 174 -37.39 11.73 9.62
C GLY A 174 -35.98 11.18 9.80
N GLU A 175 -35.80 10.02 10.43
CA GLU A 175 -34.47 9.41 10.57
C GLU A 175 -33.92 8.94 9.23
N VAL A 176 -32.60 9.12 9.03
CA VAL A 176 -31.89 8.59 7.86
C VAL A 176 -31.46 7.17 8.14
N ASN A 177 -31.97 6.22 7.34
CA ASN A 177 -31.56 4.82 7.45
C ASN A 177 -30.25 4.60 6.67
N VAL A 178 -29.13 4.56 7.39
CA VAL A 178 -27.82 4.29 6.80
C VAL A 178 -27.57 2.78 6.78
N ARG A 179 -27.68 2.19 5.60
CA ARG A 179 -27.48 0.75 5.40
C ARG A 179 -26.01 0.39 5.26
N THR A 180 -25.63 -0.71 5.90
CA THR A 180 -24.24 -1.23 5.91
C THR A 180 -24.17 -2.70 5.45
N ASP A 181 -25.29 -3.26 5.01
CA ASP A 181 -25.45 -4.67 4.62
C ASP A 181 -25.12 -4.93 3.14
N VAL A 182 -24.76 -3.90 2.39
CA VAL A 182 -24.39 -3.99 0.97
C VAL A 182 -22.87 -3.91 0.84
N GLN A 183 -22.31 -4.90 0.17
CA GLN A 183 -20.87 -5.01 -0.13
C GLN A 183 -20.57 -4.62 -1.56
#